data_c51fbe2489c2dfaea12d58812941d3d7
#
_entry.id   c51fbe2489c2dfaea12d58812941d3d7
#
_cell.length_a   1.000
_cell.length_b   1.000
_cell.length_c   1.000
_cell.angle_alpha   90.00
_cell.angle_beta   90.00
_cell.angle_gamma   90.00
#
_symmetry.space_group_name_H-M   'P 1'
#
loop_
_entity.id
_entity.type
_entity.pdbx_description
1 polymer ?
#
loop_
_entity_poly.entity_id
_entity_poly.type
_entity_poly.pdbx_seq_one_letter_code
_entity_poly.pdbx_strand_id
1 'polypeptide(L)'
;LIDIVQRGKIALREVRQLRVPPLLDDKVLASWNGLMLRAFAEAGAAFDRQDYIDAAIKNATFLLREMKPAGRLLRTYREGQAKLPGFLEDYSFVADGLLALYESTFDLQWLTAAIDLADQMIDLFWDEDAGAFYDTGSDHEVLVVRPRDVFDNAQPCGGSVASDLLLRLAVVTGNNGYTQKAVTPMQTLNELMSRAPAGMGRWLAALDFYVSVPKEIAIIGPADDPATRQLAGTVFGRYLANRVVVGADGEKSPQPPFAKGGSVNTIPLLEGRGMVDGKPTAYVCENYACQLPVTDSEALAVQLGG
;
A
#
# COMPACT_ATOMS: atom_id res chain seq x y z
N LEU A 1 -40.43 -16.96 -3.14
CA LEU A 1 -39.95 -16.11 -2.03
C LEU A 1 -39.03 -15.00 -2.55
N ILE A 2 -37.99 -15.32 -3.37
CA ILE A 2 -37.04 -14.34 -3.94
C ILE A 2 -37.76 -13.23 -4.69
N ASP A 3 -38.74 -13.54 -5.57
CA ASP A 3 -39.49 -12.57 -6.35
C ASP A 3 -40.34 -11.65 -5.46
N ILE A 4 -40.91 -12.18 -4.36
CA ILE A 4 -41.68 -11.38 -3.40
C ILE A 4 -40.78 -10.37 -2.71
N VAL A 5 -39.59 -10.82 -2.29
CA VAL A 5 -38.57 -9.96 -1.64
C VAL A 5 -38.08 -8.88 -2.60
N GLN A 6 -37.82 -9.22 -3.86
CA GLN A 6 -37.36 -8.24 -4.86
C GLN A 6 -38.44 -7.18 -5.15
N ARG A 7 -39.69 -7.58 -5.37
CA ARG A 7 -40.79 -6.63 -5.53
C ARG A 7 -40.99 -5.74 -4.31
N GLY A 8 -40.88 -6.32 -3.11
CA GLY A 8 -40.96 -5.57 -1.86
C GLY A 8 -39.84 -4.53 -1.73
N LYS A 9 -38.61 -4.90 -2.08
CA LYS A 9 -37.45 -3.97 -2.09
C LYS A 9 -37.68 -2.81 -3.07
N ILE A 10 -38.18 -3.08 -4.28
CA ILE A 10 -38.44 -2.06 -5.29
C ILE A 10 -39.51 -1.09 -4.78
N ALA A 11 -40.67 -1.58 -4.32
CA ALA A 11 -41.75 -0.76 -3.80
C ALA A 11 -41.34 0.10 -2.60
N LEU A 12 -40.58 -0.46 -1.66
CA LEU A 12 -40.05 0.28 -0.50
C LEU A 12 -39.04 1.35 -0.93
N ARG A 13 -38.21 1.07 -1.93
CA ARG A 13 -37.26 2.04 -2.47
C ARG A 13 -37.95 3.22 -3.14
N GLU A 14 -38.99 2.96 -3.94
CA GLU A 14 -39.79 3.99 -4.60
C GLU A 14 -40.47 4.94 -3.57
N VAL A 15 -41.09 4.38 -2.55
CA VAL A 15 -41.72 5.18 -1.47
C VAL A 15 -40.61 5.97 -0.69
N ARG A 16 -39.44 5.36 -0.42
CA ARG A 16 -38.34 6.03 0.26
C ARG A 16 -37.79 7.21 -0.54
N GLN A 17 -37.71 7.09 -1.87
CA GLN A 17 -37.23 8.16 -2.75
C GLN A 17 -38.10 9.43 -2.75
N LEU A 18 -39.38 9.32 -2.34
CA LEU A 18 -40.26 10.47 -2.18
C LEU A 18 -40.00 11.27 -0.89
N ARG A 19 -39.20 10.74 0.04
CA ARG A 19 -38.88 11.44 1.29
C ARG A 19 -37.76 12.45 1.02
N VAL A 20 -37.74 13.52 1.82
CA VAL A 20 -36.60 14.45 1.84
C VAL A 20 -35.36 13.68 2.25
N PRO A 21 -34.31 13.58 1.41
CA PRO A 21 -33.09 12.86 1.76
C PRO A 21 -32.34 13.63 2.86
N PRO A 22 -31.57 12.92 3.72
CA PRO A 22 -30.63 13.57 4.59
C PRO A 22 -29.57 14.31 3.77
N LEU A 23 -28.91 15.29 4.38
CA LEU A 23 -27.78 15.97 3.74
C LEU A 23 -26.69 14.95 3.37
N LEU A 24 -26.23 15.04 2.15
CA LEU A 24 -25.09 14.25 1.67
C LEU A 24 -23.80 14.99 2.07
N ASP A 25 -22.95 14.32 2.83
CA ASP A 25 -21.55 14.73 2.96
C ASP A 25 -20.79 14.18 1.76
N ASP A 26 -20.52 15.03 0.79
CA ASP A 26 -19.90 14.71 -0.50
C ASP A 26 -18.39 14.98 -0.52
N LYS A 27 -17.78 15.16 0.65
CA LYS A 27 -16.33 15.29 0.76
C LYS A 27 -15.63 14.00 0.37
N VAL A 28 -14.58 14.11 -0.43
CA VAL A 28 -13.62 13.04 -0.69
C VAL A 28 -12.48 13.17 0.32
N LEU A 29 -12.22 12.13 1.10
CA LEU A 29 -11.14 12.07 2.10
C LEU A 29 -9.95 11.31 1.52
N ALA A 30 -8.73 11.86 1.65
CA ALA A 30 -7.51 11.23 1.15
C ALA A 30 -7.28 9.87 1.81
N SER A 31 -7.39 9.79 3.14
CA SER A 31 -7.19 8.56 3.91
C SER A 31 -8.13 7.42 3.47
N TRP A 32 -9.43 7.68 3.35
CA TRP A 32 -10.38 6.63 2.95
C TRP A 32 -10.19 6.18 1.50
N ASN A 33 -9.79 7.10 0.62
CA ASN A 33 -9.44 6.76 -0.75
C ASN A 33 -8.12 5.97 -0.81
N GLY A 34 -7.16 6.21 0.09
CA GLY A 34 -5.95 5.40 0.24
C GLY A 34 -6.28 3.95 0.64
N LEU A 35 -7.17 3.75 1.62
CA LEU A 35 -7.63 2.41 2.00
C LEU A 35 -8.34 1.68 0.84
N MET A 36 -9.22 2.39 0.12
CA MET A 36 -9.91 1.82 -1.05
C MET A 36 -8.96 1.56 -2.22
N LEU A 37 -7.94 2.40 -2.41
CA LEU A 37 -6.91 2.19 -3.41
C LEU A 37 -6.21 0.84 -3.20
N ARG A 38 -5.77 0.58 -1.97
CA ARG A 38 -5.17 -0.71 -1.61
C ARG A 38 -6.14 -1.87 -1.85
N ALA A 39 -7.37 -1.75 -1.36
CA ALA A 39 -8.37 -2.81 -1.50
C ALA A 39 -8.68 -3.15 -2.97
N PHE A 40 -8.82 -2.15 -3.85
CA PHE A 40 -9.04 -2.39 -5.27
C PHE A 40 -7.80 -2.96 -5.96
N ALA A 41 -6.59 -2.50 -5.64
CA ALA A 41 -5.36 -3.04 -6.21
C ALA A 41 -5.17 -4.52 -5.84
N GLU A 42 -5.26 -4.86 -4.54
CA GLU A 42 -5.13 -6.23 -4.06
C GLU A 42 -6.23 -7.16 -4.59
N ALA A 43 -7.49 -6.71 -4.56
CA ALA A 43 -8.62 -7.49 -5.08
C ALA A 43 -8.55 -7.67 -6.60
N GLY A 44 -8.09 -6.64 -7.33
CA GLY A 44 -7.88 -6.69 -8.77
C GLY A 44 -6.86 -7.78 -9.15
N ALA A 45 -5.74 -7.81 -8.46
CA ALA A 45 -4.70 -8.80 -8.68
C ALA A 45 -5.13 -10.22 -8.22
N ALA A 46 -5.80 -10.34 -7.05
CA ALA A 46 -6.18 -11.63 -6.49
C ALA A 46 -7.32 -12.32 -7.25
N PHE A 47 -8.25 -11.54 -7.82
CA PHE A 47 -9.42 -12.05 -8.54
C PHE A 47 -9.31 -11.92 -10.07
N ASP A 48 -8.16 -11.50 -10.59
CA ASP A 48 -7.94 -11.22 -12.02
C ASP A 48 -9.02 -10.28 -12.59
N ARG A 49 -9.28 -9.16 -11.88
CA ARG A 49 -10.31 -8.17 -12.21
C ARG A 49 -9.68 -6.86 -12.67
N GLN A 50 -9.54 -6.74 -14.00
CA GLN A 50 -8.96 -5.52 -14.61
C GLN A 50 -9.76 -4.25 -14.28
N ASP A 51 -11.08 -4.34 -14.19
CA ASP A 51 -11.92 -3.21 -13.81
C ASP A 51 -11.64 -2.68 -12.39
N TYR A 52 -11.16 -3.54 -11.47
CA TYR A 52 -10.70 -3.11 -10.15
C TYR A 52 -9.34 -2.41 -10.23
N ILE A 53 -8.42 -2.93 -11.03
CA ILE A 53 -7.12 -2.28 -11.30
C ILE A 53 -7.35 -0.91 -11.94
N ASP A 54 -8.24 -0.80 -12.93
CA ASP A 54 -8.56 0.47 -13.59
C ASP A 54 -9.17 1.48 -12.61
N ALA A 55 -10.03 1.03 -11.68
CA ALA A 55 -10.57 1.87 -10.61
C ALA A 55 -9.46 2.36 -9.67
N ALA A 56 -8.52 1.48 -9.29
CA ALA A 56 -7.36 1.83 -8.47
C ALA A 56 -6.45 2.86 -9.16
N ILE A 57 -6.13 2.66 -10.44
CA ILE A 57 -5.34 3.60 -11.24
C ILE A 57 -6.02 4.97 -11.33
N LYS A 58 -7.33 4.99 -11.59
CA LYS A 58 -8.11 6.23 -11.64
C LYS A 58 -8.09 6.97 -10.31
N ASN A 59 -8.25 6.25 -9.20
CA ASN A 59 -8.21 6.81 -7.85
C ASN A 59 -6.80 7.35 -7.53
N ALA A 60 -5.74 6.58 -7.77
CA ALA A 60 -4.37 7.02 -7.53
C ALA A 60 -4.02 8.29 -8.33
N THR A 61 -4.41 8.32 -9.62
CA THR A 61 -4.21 9.49 -10.49
C THR A 61 -4.94 10.72 -9.94
N PHE A 62 -6.17 10.55 -9.47
CA PHE A 62 -6.95 11.63 -8.85
C PHE A 62 -6.25 12.14 -7.57
N LEU A 63 -5.85 11.26 -6.67
CA LEU A 63 -5.18 11.64 -5.42
C LEU A 63 -3.90 12.43 -5.67
N LEU A 64 -3.06 11.96 -6.58
CA LEU A 64 -1.78 12.59 -6.88
C LEU A 64 -1.93 13.93 -7.65
N ARG A 65 -2.94 14.05 -8.50
CA ARG A 65 -3.14 15.24 -9.32
C ARG A 65 -3.98 16.31 -8.63
N GLU A 66 -5.11 15.93 -8.02
CA GLU A 66 -6.07 16.88 -7.47
C GLU A 66 -5.87 17.15 -5.98
N MET A 67 -5.42 16.15 -5.22
CA MET A 67 -5.27 16.26 -3.78
C MET A 67 -3.84 16.51 -3.31
N LYS A 68 -2.85 16.57 -4.24
CA LYS A 68 -1.44 16.89 -3.95
C LYS A 68 -0.96 18.13 -4.73
N PRO A 69 -1.69 19.26 -4.74
CA PRO A 69 -1.24 20.46 -5.40
C PRO A 69 0.05 20.98 -4.74
N ALA A 70 0.98 21.49 -5.55
CA ALA A 70 2.27 22.01 -5.07
C ALA A 70 3.08 21.02 -4.21
N GLY A 71 2.84 19.70 -4.36
CA GLY A 71 3.61 18.66 -3.68
C GLY A 71 3.17 18.31 -2.26
N ARG A 72 2.23 19.03 -1.65
CA ARG A 72 1.67 18.75 -0.31
C ARG A 72 0.35 17.99 -0.42
N LEU A 73 0.23 16.83 0.20
CA LEU A 73 -1.03 16.09 0.23
C LEU A 73 -2.04 16.80 1.13
N LEU A 74 -3.25 17.01 0.61
CA LEU A 74 -4.37 17.64 1.30
C LEU A 74 -5.40 16.59 1.73
N ARG A 75 -6.13 16.87 2.83
CA ARG A 75 -7.04 15.94 3.49
C ARG A 75 -8.35 15.74 2.73
N THR A 76 -8.96 16.85 2.29
CA THR A 76 -10.34 16.82 1.76
C THR A 76 -10.40 17.43 0.37
N TYR A 77 -11.29 16.89 -0.48
CA TYR A 77 -11.63 17.47 -1.77
C TYR A 77 -13.14 17.58 -1.90
N ARG A 78 -13.61 18.76 -2.30
CA ARG A 78 -15.02 19.04 -2.56
C ARG A 78 -15.17 20.18 -3.55
N GLU A 79 -16.14 20.08 -4.44
CA GLU A 79 -16.46 21.17 -5.40
C GLU A 79 -15.26 21.68 -6.20
N GLY A 80 -14.38 20.77 -6.65
CA GLY A 80 -13.21 21.11 -7.45
C GLY A 80 -12.02 21.66 -6.63
N GLN A 81 -12.05 21.62 -5.30
CA GLN A 81 -11.01 22.17 -4.45
C GLN A 81 -10.53 21.18 -3.38
N ALA A 82 -9.21 20.99 -3.33
CA ALA A 82 -8.57 20.31 -2.21
C ALA A 82 -8.28 21.31 -1.08
N LYS A 83 -8.51 20.92 0.17
CA LYS A 83 -8.35 21.76 1.35
C LYS A 83 -7.79 20.98 2.53
N LEU A 84 -7.24 21.70 3.48
CA LEU A 84 -6.65 21.26 4.74
C LEU A 84 -5.38 20.40 4.53
N PRO A 85 -4.28 20.70 5.21
CA PRO A 85 -3.10 19.83 5.18
C PRO A 85 -3.45 18.41 5.62
N GLY A 86 -2.93 17.40 4.91
CA GLY A 86 -3.14 16.01 5.26
C GLY A 86 -2.52 15.64 6.59
N PHE A 87 -3.16 14.75 7.33
CA PHE A 87 -2.67 14.14 8.56
C PHE A 87 -1.83 12.89 8.27
N LEU A 88 -1.24 12.30 9.30
CA LEU A 88 -0.46 11.05 9.18
C LEU A 88 -1.23 9.94 8.45
N GLU A 89 -2.51 9.74 8.79
CA GLU A 89 -3.35 8.73 8.16
C GLU A 89 -3.55 8.97 6.65
N ASP A 90 -3.63 10.24 6.23
CA ASP A 90 -3.77 10.56 4.80
C ASP A 90 -2.51 10.14 4.03
N TYR A 91 -1.32 10.43 4.57
CA TYR A 91 -0.05 10.04 3.95
C TYR A 91 0.19 8.54 3.97
N SER A 92 0.04 7.91 5.14
CA SER A 92 0.32 6.49 5.30
C SER A 92 -0.62 5.61 4.47
N PHE A 93 -1.93 5.92 4.45
CA PHE A 93 -2.89 5.10 3.71
C PHE A 93 -2.77 5.28 2.19
N VAL A 94 -2.51 6.51 1.72
CA VAL A 94 -2.31 6.74 0.28
C VAL A 94 -1.01 6.09 -0.20
N ALA A 95 0.09 6.23 0.56
CA ALA A 95 1.37 5.59 0.20
C ALA A 95 1.28 4.06 0.24
N ASP A 96 0.60 3.46 1.22
CA ASP A 96 0.35 2.03 1.30
C ASP A 96 -0.51 1.52 0.12
N GLY A 97 -1.54 2.29 -0.25
CA GLY A 97 -2.34 2.00 -1.44
C GLY A 97 -1.55 2.08 -2.75
N LEU A 98 -0.66 3.06 -2.89
CA LEU A 98 0.22 3.20 -4.06
C LEU A 98 1.24 2.06 -4.15
N LEU A 99 1.80 1.60 -3.01
CA LEU A 99 2.67 0.44 -2.98
C LEU A 99 1.92 -0.82 -3.44
N ALA A 100 0.69 -1.04 -2.96
CA ALA A 100 -0.14 -2.15 -3.41
C ALA A 100 -0.49 -2.08 -4.91
N LEU A 101 -0.72 -0.87 -5.43
CA LEU A 101 -0.96 -0.66 -6.87
C LEU A 101 0.31 -0.94 -7.69
N TYR A 102 1.50 -0.55 -7.20
CA TYR A 102 2.76 -0.94 -7.81
C TYR A 102 2.92 -2.45 -7.88
N GLU A 103 2.74 -3.15 -6.75
CA GLU A 103 2.84 -4.61 -6.71
C GLU A 103 1.89 -5.32 -7.69
N SER A 104 0.72 -4.72 -7.93
CA SER A 104 -0.32 -5.28 -8.81
C SER A 104 -0.11 -4.97 -10.30
N THR A 105 0.64 -3.90 -10.63
CA THR A 105 0.79 -3.41 -12.01
C THR A 105 2.24 -3.38 -12.50
N PHE A 106 3.20 -3.42 -11.59
CA PHE A 106 4.64 -3.23 -11.80
C PHE A 106 5.02 -1.88 -12.43
N ASP A 107 4.08 -0.92 -12.46
CA ASP A 107 4.33 0.42 -12.95
C ASP A 107 5.05 1.26 -11.90
N LEU A 108 6.31 1.58 -12.18
CA LEU A 108 7.23 2.27 -11.29
C LEU A 108 6.76 3.67 -10.84
N GLN A 109 5.86 4.30 -11.59
CA GLN A 109 5.31 5.60 -11.16
C GLN A 109 4.64 5.52 -9.79
N TRP A 110 3.95 4.39 -9.51
CA TRP A 110 3.25 4.19 -8.24
C TRP A 110 4.22 3.95 -7.07
N LEU A 111 5.30 3.18 -7.30
CA LEU A 111 6.35 3.00 -6.30
C LEU A 111 7.07 4.31 -6.00
N THR A 112 7.40 5.07 -7.04
CA THR A 112 8.04 6.40 -6.89
C THR A 112 7.16 7.33 -6.07
N ALA A 113 5.86 7.37 -6.35
CA ALA A 113 4.92 8.19 -5.60
C ALA A 113 4.73 7.70 -4.15
N ALA A 114 4.75 6.37 -3.92
CA ALA A 114 4.67 5.80 -2.57
C ALA A 114 5.88 6.19 -1.72
N ILE A 115 7.08 6.10 -2.28
CA ILE A 115 8.33 6.51 -1.62
C ILE A 115 8.34 8.01 -1.32
N ASP A 116 7.97 8.84 -2.29
CA ASP A 116 7.89 10.30 -2.11
C ASP A 116 6.92 10.68 -0.97
N LEU A 117 5.76 10.03 -0.88
CA LEU A 117 4.84 10.25 0.23
C LEU A 117 5.36 9.69 1.56
N ALA A 118 6.07 8.56 1.56
CA ALA A 118 6.68 8.00 2.77
C ALA A 118 7.80 8.90 3.30
N ASP A 119 8.64 9.46 2.44
CA ASP A 119 9.67 10.41 2.84
C ASP A 119 9.06 11.71 3.38
N GLN A 120 8.06 12.28 2.70
CA GLN A 120 7.31 13.43 3.22
C GLN A 120 6.61 13.12 4.55
N MET A 121 6.07 11.90 4.71
CA MET A 121 5.46 11.46 5.96
C MET A 121 6.48 11.46 7.10
N ILE A 122 7.70 10.98 6.86
CA ILE A 122 8.77 11.03 7.85
C ILE A 122 9.12 12.47 8.18
N ASP A 123 9.34 13.33 7.19
CA ASP A 123 9.74 14.73 7.39
C ASP A 123 8.70 15.54 8.17
N LEU A 124 7.41 15.26 8.00
CA LEU A 124 6.33 16.04 8.58
C LEU A 124 5.85 15.52 9.94
N PHE A 125 5.84 14.22 10.14
CA PHE A 125 5.13 13.61 11.27
C PHE A 125 6.04 12.86 12.24
N TRP A 126 7.27 12.51 11.85
CA TRP A 126 8.22 11.84 12.73
C TRP A 126 8.81 12.80 13.75
N ASP A 127 8.95 12.33 14.96
CA ASP A 127 9.64 13.03 16.06
C ASP A 127 10.79 12.15 16.56
N GLU A 128 12.02 12.63 16.43
CA GLU A 128 13.23 11.86 16.78
C GLU A 128 13.34 11.65 18.29
N ASP A 129 12.93 12.62 19.10
CA ASP A 129 13.02 12.54 20.55
C ASP A 129 11.97 11.56 21.13
N ALA A 130 10.78 11.56 20.55
CA ALA A 130 9.71 10.64 20.92
C ALA A 130 9.88 9.24 20.30
N GLY A 131 10.69 9.10 19.23
CA GLY A 131 10.80 7.87 18.45
C GLY A 131 9.45 7.42 17.88
N ALA A 132 8.63 8.35 17.41
CA ALA A 132 7.24 8.09 17.06
C ALA A 132 6.70 9.06 16.01
N PHE A 133 5.63 8.64 15.34
CA PHE A 133 4.83 9.52 14.49
C PHE A 133 3.72 10.19 15.30
N TYR A 134 3.48 11.48 15.04
CA TYR A 134 2.32 12.22 15.49
C TYR A 134 1.26 12.32 14.37
N ASP A 135 -0.01 12.48 14.74
CA ASP A 135 -1.10 12.53 13.76
C ASP A 135 -1.10 13.83 12.95
N THR A 136 -0.59 14.93 13.53
CA THR A 136 -0.48 16.24 12.89
C THR A 136 0.94 16.52 12.44
N GLY A 137 1.09 17.14 11.26
CA GLY A 137 2.40 17.53 10.72
C GLY A 137 3.04 18.69 11.50
N SER A 138 4.35 18.84 11.34
CA SER A 138 5.14 19.95 11.90
C SER A 138 4.73 21.32 11.33
N ASP A 139 4.05 21.32 10.18
CA ASP A 139 3.52 22.49 9.46
C ASP A 139 2.06 22.83 9.79
N HIS A 140 1.44 22.07 10.72
CA HIS A 140 0.08 22.34 11.18
C HIS A 140 0.06 23.44 12.25
N GLU A 141 -1.15 23.93 12.55
CA GLU A 141 -1.35 24.87 13.66
C GLU A 141 -0.83 24.27 14.98
N VAL A 142 -0.08 25.07 15.73
CA VAL A 142 0.46 24.64 17.02
C VAL A 142 -0.66 24.63 18.05
N LEU A 143 -1.05 23.46 18.50
CA LEU A 143 -2.02 23.22 19.56
C LEU A 143 -1.32 22.98 20.90
N VAL A 144 -2.10 22.99 22.01
CA VAL A 144 -1.58 22.70 23.36
C VAL A 144 -0.95 21.32 23.46
N VAL A 145 -1.51 20.33 22.73
CA VAL A 145 -0.99 18.96 22.66
C VAL A 145 -0.98 18.53 21.20
N ARG A 146 0.12 17.94 20.75
CA ARG A 146 0.22 17.28 19.47
C ARG A 146 -0.36 15.87 19.59
N PRO A 147 -1.47 15.53 18.91
CA PRO A 147 -2.15 14.25 19.09
C PRO A 147 -1.36 13.07 18.53
N ARG A 148 -1.53 11.91 19.15
CA ARG A 148 -0.98 10.63 18.71
C ARG A 148 -1.97 9.54 19.06
N ASP A 149 -2.78 9.09 18.10
CA ASP A 149 -3.61 7.91 18.25
C ASP A 149 -2.77 6.65 17.97
N VAL A 150 -2.85 5.69 18.88
CA VAL A 150 -2.12 4.43 18.78
C VAL A 150 -3.04 3.22 18.62
N PHE A 151 -4.35 3.40 18.74
CA PHE A 151 -5.30 2.32 18.61
C PHE A 151 -5.89 2.20 17.21
N ASP A 152 -5.96 0.97 16.72
CA ASP A 152 -6.75 0.63 15.55
C ASP A 152 -8.23 0.56 15.98
N ASN A 153 -9.08 1.33 15.30
CA ASN A 153 -10.51 1.42 15.56
C ASN A 153 -11.31 0.89 14.36
N ALA A 154 -12.32 1.66 13.90
CA ALA A 154 -13.04 1.35 12.65
C ALA A 154 -12.13 1.39 11.41
N GLN A 155 -11.03 2.12 11.50
CA GLN A 155 -9.91 2.13 10.57
C GLN A 155 -8.61 1.95 11.36
N PRO A 156 -7.52 1.48 10.73
CA PRO A 156 -6.20 1.44 11.37
C PRO A 156 -5.75 2.84 11.80
N CYS A 157 -4.90 2.97 12.81
CA CYS A 157 -4.27 4.25 13.10
C CYS A 157 -3.16 4.57 12.09
N GLY A 158 -2.89 5.87 11.89
CA GLY A 158 -1.87 6.31 10.93
C GLY A 158 -0.48 5.74 11.22
N GLY A 159 -0.12 5.61 12.50
CA GLY A 159 1.17 5.07 12.95
C GLY A 159 1.35 3.58 12.65
N SER A 160 0.31 2.76 12.78
CA SER A 160 0.38 1.33 12.49
C SER A 160 0.56 1.06 11.00
N VAL A 161 -0.14 1.82 10.14
CA VAL A 161 0.02 1.71 8.69
C VAL A 161 1.37 2.28 8.24
N ALA A 162 1.83 3.38 8.84
CA ALA A 162 3.16 3.92 8.56
C ALA A 162 4.27 2.89 8.86
N SER A 163 4.20 2.18 10.00
CA SER A 163 5.16 1.15 10.36
C SER A 163 5.15 -0.03 9.38
N ASP A 164 3.97 -0.56 9.01
CA ASP A 164 3.86 -1.65 8.04
C ASP A 164 4.37 -1.23 6.64
N LEU A 165 3.96 -0.05 6.17
CA LEU A 165 4.43 0.51 4.90
C LEU A 165 5.96 0.63 4.85
N LEU A 166 6.56 1.20 5.90
CA LEU A 166 8.00 1.42 5.96
C LEU A 166 8.79 0.12 6.00
N LEU A 167 8.29 -0.93 6.68
CA LEU A 167 8.90 -2.26 6.63
C LEU A 167 8.91 -2.85 5.22
N ARG A 168 7.81 -2.74 4.51
CA ARG A 168 7.69 -3.23 3.13
C ARG A 168 8.55 -2.41 2.17
N LEU A 169 8.56 -1.08 2.30
CA LEU A 169 9.45 -0.23 1.52
C LEU A 169 10.94 -0.49 1.83
N ALA A 170 11.30 -0.82 3.08
CA ALA A 170 12.65 -1.20 3.43
C ALA A 170 13.14 -2.44 2.65
N VAL A 171 12.28 -3.45 2.50
CA VAL A 171 12.58 -4.66 1.70
C VAL A 171 12.72 -4.30 0.22
N VAL A 172 11.81 -3.47 -0.33
CA VAL A 172 11.84 -3.07 -1.75
C VAL A 172 13.06 -2.23 -2.09
N THR A 173 13.43 -1.29 -1.20
CA THR A 173 14.46 -0.27 -1.48
C THR A 173 15.82 -0.58 -0.89
N GLY A 174 15.90 -1.53 0.05
CA GLY A 174 17.12 -1.78 0.85
C GLY A 174 17.42 -0.68 1.87
N ASN A 175 16.49 0.26 2.13
CA ASN A 175 16.72 1.38 3.03
C ASN A 175 16.47 1.01 4.49
N ASN A 176 17.54 0.73 5.23
CA ASN A 176 17.47 0.40 6.66
C ASN A 176 16.91 1.54 7.55
N GLY A 177 16.95 2.79 7.09
CA GLY A 177 16.33 3.92 7.80
C GLY A 177 14.83 3.77 7.94
N TYR A 178 14.17 3.18 6.96
CA TYR A 178 12.74 2.86 7.04
C TYR A 178 12.47 1.79 8.11
N THR A 179 13.28 0.73 8.15
CA THR A 179 13.16 -0.29 9.21
C THR A 179 13.26 0.30 10.60
N GLN A 180 14.25 1.19 10.82
CA GLN A 180 14.43 1.84 12.11
C GLN A 180 13.19 2.63 12.55
N LYS A 181 12.65 3.47 11.66
CA LYS A 181 11.47 4.29 11.95
C LYS A 181 10.18 3.46 12.11
N ALA A 182 10.11 2.30 11.49
CA ALA A 182 9.01 1.36 11.67
C ALA A 182 9.06 0.61 13.01
N VAL A 183 10.26 0.16 13.40
CA VAL A 183 10.44 -0.73 14.57
C VAL A 183 10.40 0.04 15.89
N THR A 184 10.94 1.26 15.94
CA THR A 184 11.00 2.06 17.18
C THR A 184 9.62 2.25 17.84
N PRO A 185 8.55 2.66 17.14
CA PRO A 185 7.22 2.76 17.73
C PRO A 185 6.68 1.42 18.22
N MET A 186 6.93 0.33 17.50
CA MET A 186 6.47 -1.01 17.89
C MET A 186 7.14 -1.48 19.20
N GLN A 187 8.44 -1.18 19.38
CA GLN A 187 9.14 -1.46 20.62
C GLN A 187 8.53 -0.71 21.79
N THR A 188 8.21 0.58 21.62
CA THR A 188 7.55 1.40 22.64
C THR A 188 6.16 0.89 22.98
N LEU A 189 5.42 0.37 22.00
CA LEU A 189 4.04 -0.11 22.17
C LEU A 189 3.94 -1.60 22.51
N ASN A 190 5.06 -2.32 22.69
CA ASN A 190 5.08 -3.76 22.90
C ASN A 190 4.19 -4.22 24.07
N GLU A 191 4.26 -3.52 25.21
CA GLU A 191 3.42 -3.84 26.36
C GLU A 191 1.92 -3.60 26.07
N LEU A 192 1.59 -2.54 25.35
CA LEU A 192 0.23 -2.22 24.98
C LEU A 192 -0.34 -3.24 23.98
N MET A 193 0.44 -3.66 22.95
CA MET A 193 0.06 -4.73 22.03
C MET A 193 -0.25 -6.03 22.76
N SER A 194 0.52 -6.35 23.81
CA SER A 194 0.29 -7.56 24.63
C SER A 194 -0.97 -7.46 25.48
N ARG A 195 -1.29 -6.27 26.02
CA ARG A 195 -2.44 -6.07 26.92
C ARG A 195 -3.76 -5.81 26.20
N ALA A 196 -3.72 -5.19 25.02
CA ALA A 196 -4.90 -4.79 24.26
C ALA A 196 -4.84 -5.21 22.78
N PRO A 197 -4.59 -6.50 22.45
CA PRO A 197 -4.36 -6.93 21.07
C PRO A 197 -5.53 -6.65 20.13
N ALA A 198 -6.76 -6.63 20.62
CA ALA A 198 -7.95 -6.36 19.82
C ALA A 198 -7.99 -4.94 19.22
N GLY A 199 -7.33 -3.98 19.88
CA GLY A 199 -7.21 -2.60 19.37
C GLY A 199 -5.86 -2.31 18.68
N MET A 200 -5.06 -3.34 18.38
CA MET A 200 -3.69 -3.19 17.85
C MET A 200 -3.44 -4.11 16.63
N GLY A 201 -4.51 -4.47 15.91
CA GLY A 201 -4.44 -5.48 14.84
C GLY A 201 -3.45 -5.17 13.75
N ARG A 202 -3.38 -3.91 13.27
CA ARG A 202 -2.44 -3.50 12.22
C ARG A 202 -0.99 -3.45 12.74
N TRP A 203 -0.78 -3.03 14.01
CA TRP A 203 0.53 -3.11 14.66
C TRP A 203 1.03 -4.54 14.76
N LEU A 204 0.15 -5.48 15.15
CA LEU A 204 0.49 -6.90 15.25
C LEU A 204 0.81 -7.50 13.87
N ALA A 205 0.13 -7.08 12.82
CA ALA A 205 0.45 -7.48 11.45
C ALA A 205 1.83 -6.94 11.01
N ALA A 206 2.16 -5.69 11.34
CA ALA A 206 3.48 -5.11 11.08
C ALA A 206 4.57 -5.83 11.89
N LEU A 207 4.30 -6.17 13.16
CA LEU A 207 5.21 -6.94 14.00
C LEU A 207 5.44 -8.34 13.42
N ASP A 208 4.38 -9.03 12.99
CA ASP A 208 4.48 -10.35 12.34
C ASP A 208 5.34 -10.29 11.10
N PHE A 209 5.14 -9.27 10.23
CA PHE A 209 5.99 -9.04 9.07
C PHE A 209 7.47 -8.85 9.46
N TYR A 210 7.74 -8.08 10.52
CA TYR A 210 9.10 -7.77 10.97
C TYR A 210 9.84 -8.98 11.57
N VAL A 211 9.16 -9.81 12.37
CA VAL A 211 9.78 -10.97 13.04
C VAL A 211 9.80 -12.22 12.16
N SER A 212 9.01 -12.24 11.09
CA SER A 212 9.01 -13.31 10.10
C SER A 212 10.08 -13.05 9.03
N VAL A 213 10.36 -14.07 8.23
CA VAL A 213 11.14 -13.91 7.00
C VAL A 213 10.15 -13.73 5.84
N PRO A 214 9.96 -12.49 5.33
CA PRO A 214 9.02 -12.28 4.25
C PRO A 214 9.52 -12.94 2.96
N LYS A 215 8.57 -13.43 2.15
CA LYS A 215 8.87 -13.86 0.79
C LYS A 215 9.07 -12.65 -0.11
N GLU A 216 10.27 -12.55 -0.68
CA GLU A 216 10.68 -11.55 -1.64
C GLU A 216 10.50 -12.11 -3.04
N ILE A 217 9.51 -11.63 -3.78
CA ILE A 217 9.15 -12.21 -5.07
C ILE A 217 9.43 -11.19 -6.16
N ALA A 218 10.29 -11.55 -7.13
CA ALA A 218 10.52 -10.74 -8.32
C ALA A 218 9.97 -11.45 -9.55
N ILE A 219 9.18 -10.73 -10.37
CA ILE A 219 8.62 -11.22 -11.62
C ILE A 219 9.19 -10.36 -12.75
N ILE A 220 9.90 -11.00 -13.69
CA ILE A 220 10.58 -10.34 -14.79
C ILE A 220 9.94 -10.78 -16.11
N GLY A 221 9.36 -9.83 -16.83
CA GLY A 221 8.73 -10.04 -18.13
C GLY A 221 7.77 -8.91 -18.49
N PRO A 222 7.45 -8.71 -19.78
CA PRO A 222 6.52 -7.68 -20.21
C PRO A 222 5.17 -7.80 -19.49
N ALA A 223 4.62 -6.68 -19.03
CA ALA A 223 3.38 -6.66 -18.24
C ALA A 223 2.16 -7.15 -19.03
N ASP A 224 2.18 -7.00 -20.37
CA ASP A 224 1.14 -7.47 -21.28
C ASP A 224 1.32 -8.93 -21.73
N ASP A 225 2.45 -9.58 -21.42
CA ASP A 225 2.68 -10.98 -21.72
C ASP A 225 1.76 -11.88 -20.86
N PRO A 226 0.99 -12.81 -21.49
CA PRO A 226 0.14 -13.75 -20.76
C PRO A 226 0.89 -14.59 -19.74
N ALA A 227 2.14 -14.97 -20.00
CA ALA A 227 2.96 -15.77 -19.08
C ALA A 227 3.37 -14.93 -17.84
N THR A 228 3.71 -13.65 -18.02
CA THR A 228 3.96 -12.72 -16.90
C THR A 228 2.72 -12.61 -16.01
N ARG A 229 1.54 -12.41 -16.62
CA ARG A 229 0.27 -12.35 -15.87
C ARG A 229 -0.06 -13.65 -15.16
N GLN A 230 0.25 -14.80 -15.76
CA GLN A 230 0.03 -16.10 -15.14
C GLN A 230 0.93 -16.29 -13.91
N LEU A 231 2.22 -15.90 -13.97
CA LEU A 231 3.11 -15.92 -12.81
C LEU A 231 2.61 -14.98 -11.70
N ALA A 232 2.23 -13.75 -12.03
CA ALA A 232 1.65 -12.81 -11.08
C ALA A 232 0.35 -13.36 -10.45
N GLY A 233 -0.55 -13.90 -11.26
CA GLY A 233 -1.79 -14.54 -10.79
C GLY A 233 -1.54 -15.73 -9.84
N THR A 234 -0.45 -16.49 -10.04
CA THR A 234 -0.05 -17.58 -9.13
C THR A 234 0.35 -17.03 -7.75
N VAL A 235 1.01 -15.88 -7.69
CA VAL A 235 1.37 -15.22 -6.44
C VAL A 235 0.14 -14.62 -5.76
N PHE A 236 -0.63 -13.80 -6.49
CA PHE A 236 -1.75 -13.05 -5.91
C PHE A 236 -2.98 -13.92 -5.62
N GLY A 237 -3.16 -15.04 -6.29
CA GLY A 237 -4.21 -16.02 -6.01
C GLY A 237 -3.99 -16.82 -4.72
N ARG A 238 -2.90 -16.58 -3.98
CA ARG A 238 -2.55 -17.26 -2.73
C ARG A 238 -2.50 -16.27 -1.56
N TYR A 239 -2.95 -16.71 -0.40
CA TYR A 239 -2.74 -15.95 0.81
C TYR A 239 -1.30 -16.16 1.32
N LEU A 240 -0.47 -15.15 1.12
CA LEU A 240 0.90 -15.07 1.64
C LEU A 240 0.94 -13.86 2.56
N ALA A 241 0.86 -14.07 3.86
CA ALA A 241 0.74 -13.01 4.86
C ALA A 241 1.91 -12.01 4.77
N ASN A 242 3.14 -12.55 4.71
CA ASN A 242 4.38 -11.78 4.70
C ASN A 242 5.08 -11.93 3.35
N ARG A 243 4.77 -11.02 2.42
CA ARG A 243 5.39 -10.97 1.10
C ARG A 243 5.63 -9.54 0.63
N VAL A 244 6.57 -9.39 -0.27
CA VAL A 244 6.78 -8.21 -1.11
C VAL A 244 6.92 -8.69 -2.55
N VAL A 245 6.25 -8.04 -3.49
CA VAL A 245 6.29 -8.39 -4.90
C VAL A 245 6.85 -7.20 -5.70
N VAL A 246 7.86 -7.46 -6.52
CA VAL A 246 8.41 -6.47 -7.44
C VAL A 246 8.42 -7.00 -8.86
N GLY A 247 8.35 -6.13 -9.84
CA GLY A 247 8.36 -6.55 -11.25
C GLY A 247 9.10 -5.58 -12.15
N ALA A 248 9.55 -6.11 -13.31
CA ALA A 248 10.20 -5.36 -14.38
C ALA A 248 9.95 -6.00 -15.75
N ASP A 249 9.95 -5.17 -16.82
CA ASP A 249 9.70 -5.58 -18.22
C ASP A 249 10.76 -6.50 -18.84
N GLY A 250 11.88 -6.74 -18.18
CA GLY A 250 12.91 -7.68 -18.61
C GLY A 250 13.93 -7.15 -19.62
N GLU A 251 13.73 -6.01 -20.25
CA GLU A 251 14.72 -5.43 -21.18
C GLU A 251 15.80 -4.58 -20.49
N LYS A 252 15.52 -3.99 -19.36
CA LYS A 252 16.48 -3.32 -18.47
C LYS A 252 15.95 -3.34 -17.06
N SER A 253 16.81 -3.66 -16.08
CA SER A 253 16.50 -3.36 -14.68
C SER A 253 16.09 -1.89 -14.60
N PRO A 254 14.86 -1.56 -14.15
CA PRO A 254 14.41 -0.19 -14.14
C PRO A 254 15.34 0.62 -13.23
N GLN A 255 15.90 1.70 -13.79
CA GLN A 255 16.54 2.73 -12.98
C GLN A 255 15.46 3.76 -12.64
N PRO A 256 14.80 3.68 -11.49
CA PRO A 256 13.91 4.75 -11.08
C PRO A 256 14.72 6.03 -10.90
N PRO A 257 14.18 7.19 -11.31
CA PRO A 257 14.80 8.47 -11.05
C PRO A 257 14.62 8.87 -9.58
N PHE A 258 15.23 8.14 -8.66
CA PHE A 258 15.28 8.54 -7.24
C PHE A 258 16.37 9.59 -7.06
N ALA A 259 16.10 10.81 -7.47
CA ALA A 259 17.00 11.94 -7.31
C ALA A 259 16.35 12.98 -6.42
N LYS A 260 16.53 12.84 -5.11
CA LYS A 260 16.83 13.96 -4.18
C LYS A 260 17.27 13.36 -2.85
N GLY A 261 18.57 13.19 -2.65
CA GLY A 261 19.15 13.02 -1.30
C GLY A 261 19.49 11.60 -0.84
N GLY A 262 19.16 10.54 -1.56
CA GLY A 262 19.57 9.17 -1.24
C GLY A 262 19.82 8.39 -2.52
N SER A 263 21.00 7.81 -2.68
CA SER A 263 21.40 7.05 -3.86
C SER A 263 20.74 5.66 -3.89
N VAL A 264 19.44 5.58 -4.22
CA VAL A 264 18.81 4.30 -4.57
C VAL A 264 18.47 4.35 -6.05
N ASN A 265 19.43 4.04 -6.90
CA ASN A 265 19.27 4.01 -8.35
C ASN A 265 18.67 2.69 -8.86
N THR A 266 18.41 1.70 -7.99
CA THR A 266 17.93 0.37 -8.38
C THR A 266 17.04 -0.22 -7.27
N ILE A 267 16.11 -1.08 -7.65
CA ILE A 267 15.39 -1.93 -6.70
C ILE A 267 16.28 -3.16 -6.46
N PRO A 268 16.87 -3.36 -5.26
CA PRO A 268 17.80 -4.45 -5.00
C PRO A 268 17.26 -5.83 -5.37
N LEU A 269 15.98 -6.04 -5.18
CA LEU A 269 15.29 -7.29 -5.54
C LEU A 269 15.22 -7.55 -7.05
N LEU A 270 15.58 -6.59 -7.90
CA LEU A 270 15.63 -6.76 -9.36
C LEU A 270 17.07 -6.85 -9.89
N GLU A 271 18.07 -6.58 -9.05
CA GLU A 271 19.48 -6.63 -9.48
C GLU A 271 19.89 -8.03 -9.93
N GLY A 272 20.52 -8.11 -11.10
CA GLY A 272 21.01 -9.37 -11.66
C GLY A 272 19.94 -10.36 -12.08
N ARG A 273 18.66 -9.97 -12.03
CA ARG A 273 17.54 -10.83 -12.45
C ARG A 273 17.05 -10.43 -13.84
N GLY A 274 16.77 -11.44 -14.67
CA GLY A 274 16.29 -11.25 -16.04
C GLY A 274 15.37 -12.39 -16.45
N MET A 275 14.86 -12.34 -17.67
CA MET A 275 14.15 -13.45 -18.27
C MET A 275 15.11 -14.62 -18.56
N VAL A 276 14.72 -15.85 -18.24
CA VAL A 276 15.47 -17.07 -18.54
C VAL A 276 15.01 -17.61 -19.90
N ASP A 277 15.95 -17.80 -20.82
CA ASP A 277 15.68 -18.27 -22.19
C ASP A 277 14.61 -17.44 -22.92
N GLY A 278 14.56 -16.13 -22.66
CA GLY A 278 13.58 -15.22 -23.25
C GLY A 278 12.15 -15.39 -22.74
N LYS A 279 11.95 -16.12 -21.63
CA LYS A 279 10.63 -16.35 -21.02
C LYS A 279 10.47 -15.53 -19.76
N PRO A 280 9.24 -15.01 -19.48
CA PRO A 280 8.93 -14.42 -18.19
C PRO A 280 9.34 -15.33 -17.04
N THR A 281 9.96 -14.77 -16.02
CA THR A 281 10.63 -15.54 -14.94
C THR A 281 10.29 -14.98 -13.57
N ALA A 282 9.97 -15.87 -12.64
CA ALA A 282 9.79 -15.52 -11.23
C ALA A 282 10.98 -16.01 -10.40
N TYR A 283 11.35 -15.18 -9.42
CA TYR A 283 12.38 -15.44 -8.42
C TYR A 283 11.73 -15.34 -7.04
N VAL A 284 11.83 -16.38 -6.22
CA VAL A 284 11.35 -16.40 -4.84
C VAL A 284 12.56 -16.44 -3.93
N CYS A 285 12.68 -15.44 -3.08
CA CYS A 285 13.83 -15.26 -2.20
C CYS A 285 13.36 -15.06 -0.75
N GLU A 286 14.25 -15.34 0.19
CA GLU A 286 14.13 -15.05 1.62
C GLU A 286 15.47 -14.49 2.09
N ASN A 287 15.48 -13.30 2.67
CA ASN A 287 16.71 -12.59 3.05
C ASN A 287 17.72 -12.48 1.88
N TYR A 288 17.23 -12.11 0.70
CA TYR A 288 18.02 -12.03 -0.57
C TYR A 288 18.62 -13.35 -1.05
N ALA A 289 18.41 -14.47 -0.36
CA ALA A 289 18.79 -15.81 -0.84
C ALA A 289 17.65 -16.39 -1.69
N CYS A 290 17.90 -16.55 -2.99
CA CYS A 290 16.86 -16.97 -3.95
C CYS A 290 16.90 -18.47 -4.22
N GLN A 291 15.72 -19.06 -4.40
CA GLN A 291 15.56 -20.36 -5.00
C GLN A 291 15.90 -20.30 -6.50
N LEU A 292 15.92 -21.46 -7.18
CA LEU A 292 16.13 -21.49 -8.63
C LEU A 292 15.01 -20.70 -9.35
N PRO A 293 15.36 -19.88 -10.36
CA PRO A 293 14.35 -19.16 -11.13
C PRO A 293 13.39 -20.11 -11.84
N VAL A 294 12.12 -19.74 -11.91
CA VAL A 294 11.08 -20.55 -12.57
C VAL A 294 10.32 -19.73 -13.60
N THR A 295 9.92 -20.42 -14.70
CA THR A 295 9.23 -19.80 -15.83
C THR A 295 7.81 -20.31 -16.00
N ASP A 296 7.34 -21.16 -15.10
CA ASP A 296 5.99 -21.74 -15.13
C ASP A 296 5.31 -21.62 -13.75
N SER A 297 3.98 -21.61 -13.78
CA SER A 297 3.16 -21.39 -12.60
C SER A 297 3.13 -22.56 -11.62
N GLU A 298 3.34 -23.80 -12.09
CA GLU A 298 3.32 -24.98 -11.21
C GLU A 298 4.58 -25.01 -10.35
N ALA A 299 5.75 -24.80 -10.97
CA ALA A 299 7.02 -24.69 -10.25
C ALA A 299 7.01 -23.51 -9.27
N LEU A 300 6.46 -22.34 -9.69
CA LEU A 300 6.29 -21.19 -8.80
C LEU A 300 5.38 -21.55 -7.62
N ALA A 301 4.27 -22.23 -7.87
CA ALA A 301 3.35 -22.66 -6.83
C ALA A 301 4.03 -23.50 -5.74
N VAL A 302 4.91 -24.43 -6.14
CA VAL A 302 5.70 -25.27 -5.21
C VAL A 302 6.63 -24.39 -4.36
N GLN A 303 7.34 -23.43 -4.96
CA GLN A 303 8.24 -22.53 -4.23
C GLN A 303 7.50 -21.62 -3.22
N LEU A 304 6.26 -21.29 -3.50
CA LEU A 304 5.42 -20.50 -2.60
C LEU A 304 4.85 -21.30 -1.42
N GLY A 305 5.07 -22.59 -1.36
CA GLY A 305 4.58 -23.48 -0.31
C GLY A 305 3.23 -24.08 -0.64
N GLY A 306 3.14 -24.64 -1.85
CA GLY A 306 1.99 -25.15 -2.57
C GLY A 306 1.03 -26.08 -1.89
#